data_cf98ed5a7b90fdee43197c803d270840
#
_entry.id   cf98ed5a7b90fdee43197c803d270840
#
_cell.length_a   1.000
_cell.length_b   1.000
_cell.length_c   1.000
_cell.angle_alpha   90.00
_cell.angle_beta   90.00
_cell.angle_gamma   90.00
#
_symmetry.space_group_name_H-M   'P 1'
#
loop_
_entity.id
_entity.type
_entity.pdbx_description
1 polymer ?
#
loop_
_entity_poly.entity_id
_entity_poly.type
_entity_poly.pdbx_seq_one_letter_code
_entity_poly.pdbx_strand_id
1 'polypeptide(L)'
;MAEPLPPWVLQVVDERPPEPGAAREWVYRALERVLRDGRLAPGSRLPAARRLAQSWGLPRGAIDQACDRLRAEGVLVRRVGDGSYVADRLPLGMASGPEPVVAPVPKRAAQKVLQRMSSRLQGARPSQHWAEGRAPRALRAGVPDIDHFPLATWRRCIAHAFADEQRSSLSYGPPQGTRELRQATARYLTLTRGMRCSAEQVIIVNSTLQATELIAQVLLSPGDRVCIEDPSHPSSARLLSLAHLDVVGVPFDEQGLDVRQAREHSPRPAAIYLQPLHQYPTGIVTSEARRRELLDWADASRAWIIEVDFLNEIAHGGAVQAPLQCGPLSEQVLFVGTYTGVMFPAIRLAYLVVPPGLVDAFSSVRGMLGDHSPVAPQQALAEFIDAGHLGDHLRAMRSTYRARRDVLQRALRGRLPAAFRLGPMVGGVSACLHLPAPWSDVAVVESLGARGVEAGALSLHGWSVPGLNGLVLGYGAYESTDIEAAVDELVALLAGVRVGEPQPA
;
A
#
# COMPACT_ATOMS: atom_id res chain seq x y z
N MET A 1 -29.80 -1.91 -58.04
CA MET A 1 -30.41 -2.69 -56.94
C MET A 1 -29.39 -2.77 -55.82
N ALA A 2 -29.74 -2.42 -54.58
CA ALA A 2 -28.81 -2.51 -53.45
C ALA A 2 -28.62 -4.00 -53.09
N GLU A 3 -27.37 -4.45 -52.99
CA GLU A 3 -27.02 -5.79 -52.58
C GLU A 3 -27.64 -6.17 -51.23
N PRO A 4 -28.27 -7.36 -51.06
CA PRO A 4 -28.90 -7.72 -49.80
C PRO A 4 -27.91 -7.72 -48.64
N LEU A 5 -28.38 -7.36 -47.43
CA LEU A 5 -27.50 -7.43 -46.25
C LEU A 5 -27.23 -8.88 -45.87
N PRO A 6 -26.00 -9.20 -45.43
CA PRO A 6 -25.68 -10.55 -44.95
C PRO A 6 -26.60 -10.98 -43.80
N PRO A 7 -26.98 -12.28 -43.71
CA PRO A 7 -27.93 -12.79 -42.72
C PRO A 7 -27.51 -12.48 -41.26
N TRP A 8 -26.22 -12.45 -40.96
CA TRP A 8 -25.69 -12.18 -39.65
C TRP A 8 -26.04 -10.75 -39.14
N VAL A 9 -26.19 -9.77 -40.04
CA VAL A 9 -26.58 -8.39 -39.69
C VAL A 9 -27.96 -8.36 -39.05
N LEU A 10 -28.90 -9.19 -39.56
CA LEU A 10 -30.26 -9.27 -39.03
C LEU A 10 -30.32 -10.08 -37.74
N GLN A 11 -29.49 -11.12 -37.62
CA GLN A 11 -29.45 -11.96 -36.40
C GLN A 11 -28.88 -11.27 -35.18
N VAL A 12 -28.05 -10.25 -35.35
CA VAL A 12 -27.52 -9.42 -34.24
C VAL A 12 -28.59 -8.50 -33.67
N VAL A 13 -29.68 -8.18 -34.41
CA VAL A 13 -30.76 -7.28 -33.99
C VAL A 13 -31.72 -7.91 -32.95
N ASP A 14 -31.72 -9.25 -32.82
CA ASP A 14 -32.52 -9.94 -31.79
C ASP A 14 -32.04 -9.64 -30.36
N GLU A 15 -30.85 -9.09 -30.18
CA GLU A 15 -30.37 -8.55 -28.92
C GLU A 15 -30.71 -7.05 -28.85
N ARG A 16 -31.58 -6.67 -27.92
CA ARG A 16 -32.08 -5.31 -27.73
C ARG A 16 -30.93 -4.27 -27.78
N PRO A 17 -31.01 -3.26 -28.68
CA PRO A 17 -29.98 -2.24 -28.76
C PRO A 17 -29.89 -1.48 -27.42
N PRO A 18 -28.67 -1.10 -26.97
CA PRO A 18 -28.48 -0.46 -25.69
C PRO A 18 -28.97 0.99 -25.69
N GLU A 19 -29.05 1.59 -24.51
CA GLU A 19 -29.24 3.02 -24.32
C GLU A 19 -28.19 3.83 -25.12
N PRO A 20 -28.50 5.09 -25.53
CA PRO A 20 -27.70 5.86 -26.50
C PRO A 20 -26.20 5.98 -26.16
N GLY A 21 -25.78 5.91 -24.88
CA GLY A 21 -24.39 5.99 -24.44
C GLY A 21 -23.57 4.71 -24.64
N ALA A 22 -24.19 3.55 -24.77
CA ALA A 22 -23.53 2.25 -24.87
C ALA A 22 -23.44 1.70 -26.31
N ALA A 23 -23.95 2.43 -27.30
CA ALA A 23 -24.06 1.98 -28.69
C ALA A 23 -22.70 1.56 -29.29
N ARG A 24 -21.62 2.30 -29.03
CA ARG A 24 -20.28 1.99 -29.52
C ARG A 24 -19.75 0.64 -29.02
N GLU A 25 -19.88 0.38 -27.74
CA GLU A 25 -19.40 -0.86 -27.12
C GLU A 25 -20.26 -2.06 -27.57
N TRP A 26 -21.57 -1.86 -27.71
CA TRP A 26 -22.47 -2.87 -28.22
C TRP A 26 -22.09 -3.27 -29.64
N VAL A 27 -21.88 -2.30 -30.57
CA VAL A 27 -21.45 -2.56 -31.95
C VAL A 27 -20.12 -3.31 -31.98
N TYR A 28 -19.16 -2.90 -31.17
CA TYR A 28 -17.88 -3.56 -31.07
C TYR A 28 -18.03 -5.05 -30.69
N ARG A 29 -18.78 -5.33 -29.62
CA ARG A 29 -19.02 -6.71 -29.15
C ARG A 29 -19.85 -7.53 -30.15
N ALA A 30 -20.78 -6.91 -30.80
CA ALA A 30 -21.57 -7.58 -31.83
C ALA A 30 -20.71 -8.03 -33.01
N LEU A 31 -19.85 -7.14 -33.52
CA LEU A 31 -18.92 -7.48 -34.59
C LEU A 31 -17.87 -8.51 -34.16
N GLU A 32 -17.34 -8.35 -32.93
CA GLU A 32 -16.41 -9.31 -32.33
C GLU A 32 -17.00 -10.71 -32.26
N ARG A 33 -18.25 -10.86 -31.80
CA ARG A 33 -18.96 -12.13 -31.72
C ARG A 33 -19.14 -12.78 -33.11
N VAL A 34 -19.64 -12.00 -34.08
CA VAL A 34 -19.85 -12.48 -35.45
C VAL A 34 -18.55 -12.99 -36.10
N LEU A 35 -17.43 -12.33 -35.79
CA LEU A 35 -16.10 -12.75 -36.23
C LEU A 35 -15.65 -14.05 -35.54
N ARG A 36 -15.81 -14.15 -34.22
CA ARG A 36 -15.48 -15.36 -33.45
C ARG A 36 -16.34 -16.56 -33.84
N ASP A 37 -17.60 -16.34 -34.11
CA ASP A 37 -18.53 -17.39 -34.61
C ASP A 37 -18.25 -17.84 -36.04
N GLY A 38 -17.26 -17.22 -36.69
CA GLY A 38 -16.93 -17.55 -38.09
C GLY A 38 -17.98 -17.12 -39.11
N ARG A 39 -19.01 -16.36 -38.68
CA ARG A 39 -20.07 -15.85 -39.58
C ARG A 39 -19.57 -14.73 -40.49
N LEU A 40 -18.43 -14.17 -40.19
CA LEU A 40 -17.71 -13.19 -41.00
C LEU A 40 -16.26 -13.69 -41.17
N ALA A 41 -15.98 -14.26 -42.33
CA ALA A 41 -14.70 -14.91 -42.62
C ALA A 41 -13.56 -13.89 -42.82
N PRO A 42 -12.29 -14.25 -42.55
CA PRO A 42 -11.12 -13.47 -42.98
C PRO A 42 -11.21 -13.07 -44.46
N GLY A 43 -10.81 -11.85 -44.78
CA GLY A 43 -10.87 -11.30 -46.13
C GLY A 43 -12.26 -10.84 -46.61
N SER A 44 -13.33 -11.11 -45.86
CA SER A 44 -14.69 -10.70 -46.25
C SER A 44 -14.91 -9.19 -46.02
N ARG A 45 -15.76 -8.61 -46.86
CA ARG A 45 -16.12 -7.18 -46.82
C ARG A 45 -17.22 -6.92 -45.80
N LEU A 46 -17.03 -5.91 -44.94
CA LEU A 46 -18.10 -5.41 -44.08
C LEU A 46 -19.10 -4.58 -44.86
N PRO A 47 -20.39 -4.69 -44.56
CA PRO A 47 -21.38 -3.74 -45.07
C PRO A 47 -21.02 -2.29 -44.67
N ALA A 48 -21.36 -1.35 -45.55
CA ALA A 48 -21.08 0.06 -45.31
C ALA A 48 -21.67 0.52 -43.95
N ALA A 49 -20.93 1.32 -43.19
CA ALA A 49 -21.35 1.80 -41.86
C ALA A 49 -22.75 2.43 -41.86
N ARG A 50 -23.10 3.14 -42.93
CA ARG A 50 -24.47 3.71 -43.11
C ARG A 50 -25.56 2.64 -43.16
N ARG A 51 -25.30 1.50 -43.79
CA ARG A 51 -26.28 0.38 -43.91
C ARG A 51 -26.40 -0.37 -42.59
N LEU A 52 -25.28 -0.59 -41.88
CA LEU A 52 -25.31 -1.16 -40.50
C LEU A 52 -26.06 -0.26 -39.54
N ALA A 53 -25.78 1.05 -39.56
CA ALA A 53 -26.47 2.04 -38.75
C ALA A 53 -28.00 2.03 -38.98
N GLN A 54 -28.43 1.98 -40.24
CA GLN A 54 -29.81 1.91 -40.61
C GLN A 54 -30.48 0.62 -40.16
N SER A 55 -29.81 -0.52 -40.32
CA SER A 55 -30.33 -1.85 -39.95
C SER A 55 -30.43 -2.03 -38.43
N TRP A 56 -29.49 -1.49 -37.68
CA TRP A 56 -29.46 -1.62 -36.22
C TRP A 56 -30.12 -0.48 -35.48
N GLY A 57 -30.62 0.55 -36.18
CA GLY A 57 -31.24 1.72 -35.56
C GLY A 57 -30.26 2.54 -34.69
N LEU A 58 -28.98 2.53 -35.02
CA LEU A 58 -27.90 3.14 -34.21
C LEU A 58 -27.28 4.34 -34.95
N PRO A 59 -26.70 5.31 -34.19
CA PRO A 59 -25.96 6.39 -34.81
C PRO A 59 -24.75 5.89 -35.62
N ARG A 60 -24.58 6.41 -36.85
CA ARG A 60 -23.46 6.04 -37.74
C ARG A 60 -22.07 6.21 -37.04
N GLY A 61 -21.92 7.26 -36.23
CA GLY A 61 -20.68 7.51 -35.48
C GLY A 61 -20.30 6.37 -34.53
N ALA A 62 -21.28 5.65 -33.95
CA ALA A 62 -21.02 4.49 -33.10
C ALA A 62 -20.44 3.31 -33.91
N ILE A 63 -20.95 3.11 -35.14
CA ILE A 63 -20.43 2.09 -36.07
C ILE A 63 -19.00 2.44 -36.51
N ASP A 64 -18.78 3.69 -36.92
CA ASP A 64 -17.46 4.17 -37.37
C ASP A 64 -16.43 4.01 -36.24
N GLN A 65 -16.74 4.42 -35.01
CA GLN A 65 -15.86 4.30 -33.85
C GLN A 65 -15.54 2.83 -33.47
N ALA A 66 -16.53 1.94 -33.52
CA ALA A 66 -16.31 0.51 -33.28
C ALA A 66 -15.41 -0.11 -34.37
N CYS A 67 -15.62 0.24 -35.63
CA CYS A 67 -14.78 -0.19 -36.73
C CYS A 67 -13.35 0.38 -36.63
N ASP A 68 -13.19 1.63 -36.14
CA ASP A 68 -11.87 2.23 -35.90
C ASP A 68 -11.09 1.48 -34.82
N ARG A 69 -11.77 1.09 -33.76
CA ARG A 69 -11.18 0.29 -32.70
C ARG A 69 -10.76 -1.11 -33.22
N LEU A 70 -11.64 -1.81 -33.93
CA LEU A 70 -11.31 -3.10 -34.53
C LEU A 70 -10.17 -2.99 -35.54
N ARG A 71 -10.01 -1.83 -36.22
CA ARG A 71 -8.85 -1.57 -37.10
C ARG A 71 -7.57 -1.37 -36.30
N ALA A 72 -7.61 -0.60 -35.23
CA ALA A 72 -6.48 -0.42 -34.33
C ALA A 72 -6.00 -1.75 -33.72
N GLU A 73 -6.93 -2.67 -33.49
CA GLU A 73 -6.67 -4.02 -32.98
C GLU A 73 -6.21 -5.01 -34.06
N GLY A 74 -6.12 -4.58 -35.36
CA GLY A 74 -5.69 -5.41 -36.47
C GLY A 74 -6.73 -6.42 -36.93
N VAL A 75 -7.99 -6.31 -36.53
CA VAL A 75 -9.11 -7.19 -36.89
C VAL A 75 -9.71 -6.79 -38.22
N LEU A 76 -9.79 -5.47 -38.47
CA LEU A 76 -10.28 -4.92 -39.72
C LEU A 76 -9.15 -4.18 -40.46
N VAL A 77 -9.23 -4.21 -41.78
CA VAL A 77 -8.37 -3.41 -42.65
C VAL A 77 -9.23 -2.54 -43.58
N ARG A 78 -8.75 -1.34 -43.88
CA ARG A 78 -9.43 -0.45 -44.83
C ARG A 78 -8.78 -0.53 -46.18
N ARG A 79 -9.58 -0.75 -47.23
CA ARG A 79 -9.15 -0.59 -48.62
C ARG A 79 -9.63 0.74 -49.15
N VAL A 80 -8.73 1.59 -49.58
CA VAL A 80 -9.04 2.95 -50.06
C VAL A 80 -10.04 2.90 -51.19
N GLY A 81 -11.18 3.62 -51.07
CA GLY A 81 -12.22 3.64 -52.09
C GLY A 81 -13.18 2.42 -52.08
N ASP A 82 -12.90 1.38 -51.34
CA ASP A 82 -13.65 0.10 -51.40
C ASP A 82 -14.32 -0.33 -50.07
N GLY A 83 -13.87 0.16 -48.93
CA GLY A 83 -14.53 -0.08 -47.62
C GLY A 83 -13.65 -0.78 -46.57
N SER A 84 -14.31 -1.39 -45.58
CA SER A 84 -13.66 -2.15 -44.52
C SER A 84 -13.76 -3.64 -44.75
N TYR A 85 -12.68 -4.35 -44.49
CA TYR A 85 -12.55 -5.80 -44.70
C TYR A 85 -12.04 -6.43 -43.40
N VAL A 86 -12.41 -7.68 -43.19
CA VAL A 86 -11.77 -8.50 -42.14
C VAL A 86 -10.32 -8.77 -42.55
N ALA A 87 -9.38 -8.65 -41.64
CA ALA A 87 -7.99 -8.94 -41.90
C ALA A 87 -7.81 -10.41 -42.33
N ASP A 88 -6.93 -10.67 -43.30
CA ASP A 88 -6.63 -12.04 -43.78
C ASP A 88 -6.03 -12.91 -42.66
N ARG A 89 -5.33 -12.30 -41.69
CA ARG A 89 -4.85 -12.95 -40.46
C ARG A 89 -5.43 -12.21 -39.26
N LEU A 90 -6.31 -12.89 -38.52
CA LEU A 90 -6.86 -12.38 -37.30
C LEU A 90 -5.85 -12.49 -36.15
N PRO A 91 -5.86 -11.57 -35.15
CA PRO A 91 -5.14 -11.73 -33.91
C PRO A 91 -5.47 -13.09 -33.25
N LEU A 92 -4.49 -13.70 -32.55
CA LEU A 92 -4.62 -15.04 -31.95
C LEU A 92 -5.86 -15.22 -31.07
N GLY A 93 -6.29 -14.16 -30.37
CA GLY A 93 -7.50 -14.20 -29.56
C GLY A 93 -8.81 -14.13 -30.32
N MET A 94 -8.78 -13.86 -31.64
CA MET A 94 -9.93 -13.79 -32.56
C MET A 94 -10.01 -14.96 -33.51
N ALA A 95 -9.03 -15.88 -33.47
CA ALA A 95 -9.07 -17.11 -34.24
C ALA A 95 -10.27 -17.96 -33.80
N SER A 96 -11.10 -18.35 -34.76
CA SER A 96 -12.41 -18.98 -34.64
C SER A 96 -12.50 -20.03 -33.51
N GLY A 97 -13.36 -19.78 -32.56
CA GLY A 97 -13.70 -20.70 -31.50
C GLY A 97 -14.62 -19.98 -30.46
N PRO A 98 -15.53 -20.70 -29.83
CA PRO A 98 -16.31 -20.12 -28.72
C PRO A 98 -15.34 -19.57 -27.70
N GLU A 99 -15.76 -18.46 -27.06
CA GLU A 99 -15.01 -17.90 -25.92
C GLU A 99 -14.56 -19.05 -25.02
N PRO A 100 -13.27 -19.14 -24.66
CA PRO A 100 -12.86 -20.14 -23.71
C PRO A 100 -13.64 -19.86 -22.41
N VAL A 101 -14.65 -20.67 -22.18
CA VAL A 101 -15.32 -20.70 -20.88
C VAL A 101 -14.21 -21.07 -19.92
N VAL A 102 -13.70 -20.08 -19.19
CA VAL A 102 -12.75 -20.33 -18.09
C VAL A 102 -13.54 -21.12 -17.08
N ALA A 103 -13.52 -22.44 -17.25
CA ALA A 103 -14.14 -23.34 -16.30
C ALA A 103 -13.52 -23.04 -14.90
N PRO A 104 -14.33 -22.92 -13.85
CA PRO A 104 -13.80 -22.69 -12.52
C PRO A 104 -12.77 -23.79 -12.24
N VAL A 105 -11.53 -23.35 -11.90
CA VAL A 105 -10.44 -24.28 -11.63
C VAL A 105 -10.90 -25.26 -10.54
N PRO A 106 -10.91 -26.57 -10.78
CA PRO A 106 -11.38 -27.55 -9.79
C PRO A 106 -10.59 -27.37 -8.50
N LYS A 107 -11.25 -27.33 -7.33
CA LYS A 107 -10.60 -27.12 -6.01
C LYS A 107 -9.37 -28.05 -5.83
N ARG A 108 -9.44 -29.29 -6.34
CA ARG A 108 -8.29 -30.22 -6.32
C ARG A 108 -7.10 -29.75 -7.17
N ALA A 109 -7.33 -29.12 -8.32
CA ALA A 109 -6.24 -28.60 -9.15
C ALA A 109 -5.59 -27.37 -8.50
N ALA A 110 -6.40 -26.44 -7.94
CA ALA A 110 -5.92 -25.33 -7.14
C ALA A 110 -5.10 -25.83 -5.94
N GLN A 111 -5.55 -26.86 -5.24
CA GLN A 111 -4.86 -27.43 -4.09
C GLN A 111 -3.51 -28.08 -4.47
N LYS A 112 -3.43 -28.74 -5.63
CA LYS A 112 -2.15 -29.25 -6.16
C LYS A 112 -1.15 -28.14 -6.52
N VAL A 113 -1.63 -27.00 -7.01
CA VAL A 113 -0.78 -25.82 -7.26
C VAL A 113 -0.28 -25.24 -5.96
N LEU A 114 -1.17 -25.10 -4.97
CA LEU A 114 -0.80 -24.60 -3.63
C LEU A 114 0.23 -25.48 -2.92
N GLN A 115 0.17 -26.81 -3.11
CA GLN A 115 1.17 -27.74 -2.57
C GLN A 115 2.58 -27.56 -3.17
N ARG A 116 2.69 -26.91 -4.33
CA ARG A 116 3.97 -26.57 -4.96
C ARG A 116 4.52 -25.21 -4.50
N MET A 117 3.75 -24.47 -3.73
CA MET A 117 4.23 -23.21 -3.16
C MET A 117 5.36 -23.48 -2.17
N SER A 118 6.28 -22.52 -2.09
CA SER A 118 7.34 -22.56 -1.09
C SER A 118 6.75 -22.75 0.31
N SER A 119 7.36 -23.63 1.11
CA SER A 119 6.95 -23.87 2.49
C SER A 119 6.91 -22.60 3.36
N ARG A 120 7.70 -21.59 2.98
CA ARG A 120 7.74 -20.26 3.62
C ARG A 120 6.44 -19.48 3.49
N LEU A 121 5.68 -19.74 2.41
CA LEU A 121 4.38 -19.11 2.18
C LEU A 121 3.22 -19.90 2.79
N GLN A 122 3.50 -21.09 3.34
CA GLN A 122 2.50 -21.87 4.06
C GLN A 122 2.12 -21.11 5.33
N GLY A 123 0.87 -20.64 5.39
CA GLY A 123 0.37 -19.79 6.47
C GLY A 123 0.50 -18.28 6.25
N ALA A 124 1.09 -17.83 5.15
CA ALA A 124 1.01 -16.42 4.77
C ALA A 124 -0.46 -16.06 4.49
N ARG A 125 -1.07 -15.34 5.42
CA ARG A 125 -2.40 -14.77 5.18
C ARG A 125 -2.21 -13.49 4.35
N PRO A 126 -3.06 -13.23 3.33
CA PRO A 126 -3.08 -11.94 2.67
C PRO A 126 -3.25 -10.86 3.73
N SER A 127 -2.49 -9.78 3.62
CA SER A 127 -2.70 -8.61 4.48
C SER A 127 -4.14 -8.13 4.24
N GLN A 128 -4.98 -8.14 5.27
CA GLN A 128 -6.37 -7.66 5.19
C GLN A 128 -6.45 -6.15 4.86
N HIS A 129 -5.33 -5.44 4.96
CA HIS A 129 -5.22 -4.01 4.68
C HIS A 129 -5.33 -3.64 3.19
N TRP A 130 -5.25 -4.61 2.28
CA TRP A 130 -5.34 -4.41 0.83
C TRP A 130 -6.71 -4.80 0.26
N ALA A 131 -7.78 -4.66 1.05
CA ALA A 131 -9.15 -4.85 0.55
C ALA A 131 -9.40 -3.85 -0.58
N GLU A 132 -9.44 -4.37 -1.79
CA GLU A 132 -9.55 -3.65 -3.04
C GLU A 132 -10.71 -2.65 -3.03
N GLY A 133 -10.40 -1.37 -3.33
CA GLY A 133 -11.39 -0.37 -3.77
C GLY A 133 -12.51 -0.03 -2.78
N ARG A 134 -12.48 -0.51 -1.55
CA ARG A 134 -13.47 -0.12 -0.53
C ARG A 134 -13.04 1.14 0.18
N ALA A 135 -13.95 2.10 0.31
CA ALA A 135 -13.74 3.23 1.20
C ALA A 135 -13.39 2.74 2.62
N PRO A 136 -12.38 3.33 3.28
CA PRO A 136 -12.03 2.94 4.63
C PRO A 136 -13.24 3.15 5.55
N ARG A 137 -13.51 2.16 6.41
CA ARG A 137 -14.54 2.27 7.45
C ARG A 137 -13.95 2.85 8.71
N ALA A 138 -14.78 3.48 9.53
CA ALA A 138 -14.36 4.11 10.77
C ALA A 138 -13.52 3.17 11.65
N LEU A 139 -12.51 3.72 12.28
CA LEU A 139 -11.47 3.10 13.11
C LEU A 139 -10.45 2.19 12.40
N ARG A 140 -10.44 2.11 11.07
CA ARG A 140 -9.37 1.40 10.34
C ARG A 140 -8.03 2.11 10.53
N ALA A 141 -7.04 1.40 11.06
CA ALA A 141 -5.71 1.93 11.32
C ALA A 141 -4.86 2.08 10.04
N GLY A 142 -3.85 2.94 10.10
CA GLY A 142 -2.83 3.08 9.04
C GLY A 142 -3.28 3.85 7.80
N VAL A 143 -4.44 4.51 7.82
CA VAL A 143 -4.95 5.32 6.72
C VAL A 143 -4.83 6.81 7.08
N PRO A 144 -4.09 7.62 6.29
CA PRO A 144 -4.05 9.07 6.46
C PRO A 144 -5.32 9.72 5.90
N ASP A 145 -5.51 10.98 6.24
CA ASP A 145 -6.57 11.83 5.68
C ASP A 145 -6.24 12.21 4.23
N ILE A 146 -6.92 11.58 3.29
CA ILE A 146 -6.76 11.86 1.86
C ILE A 146 -7.72 12.96 1.37
N ASP A 147 -8.79 13.24 2.09
CA ASP A 147 -9.81 14.20 1.69
C ASP A 147 -9.32 15.64 1.86
N HIS A 148 -8.48 15.90 2.88
CA HIS A 148 -7.83 17.19 3.10
C HIS A 148 -6.45 17.31 2.44
N PHE A 149 -6.05 16.32 1.64
CA PHE A 149 -4.81 16.43 0.89
C PHE A 149 -4.91 17.52 -0.21
N PRO A 150 -3.92 18.43 -0.38
CA PRO A 150 -3.97 19.53 -1.34
C PRO A 150 -3.81 19.03 -2.79
N LEU A 151 -4.79 18.26 -3.27
CA LEU A 151 -4.79 17.57 -4.56
C LEU A 151 -4.58 18.53 -5.75
N ALA A 152 -5.15 19.74 -5.68
CA ALA A 152 -4.98 20.74 -6.75
C ALA A 152 -3.51 21.17 -6.89
N THR A 153 -2.80 21.36 -5.78
CA THR A 153 -1.37 21.67 -5.76
C THR A 153 -0.55 20.49 -6.27
N TRP A 154 -0.85 19.29 -5.79
CA TRP A 154 -0.19 18.08 -6.27
C TRP A 154 -0.34 17.86 -7.78
N ARG A 155 -1.55 18.08 -8.33
CA ARG A 155 -1.80 18.00 -9.78
C ARG A 155 -0.95 18.98 -10.58
N ARG A 156 -0.68 20.19 -10.07
CA ARG A 156 0.23 21.14 -10.72
C ARG A 156 1.66 20.60 -10.74
N CYS A 157 2.17 20.11 -9.61
CA CYS A 157 3.52 19.52 -9.54
C CYS A 157 3.67 18.34 -10.51
N ILE A 158 2.66 17.45 -10.60
CA ILE A 158 2.65 16.35 -11.57
C ILE A 158 2.64 16.89 -13.02
N ALA A 159 1.83 17.92 -13.30
CA ALA A 159 1.79 18.52 -14.64
C ALA A 159 3.14 19.13 -15.02
N HIS A 160 3.83 19.81 -14.09
CA HIS A 160 5.18 20.34 -14.32
C HIS A 160 6.20 19.23 -14.59
N ALA A 161 6.13 18.11 -13.87
CA ALA A 161 7.03 16.97 -14.10
C ALA A 161 6.91 16.37 -15.51
N PHE A 162 5.79 16.59 -16.22
CA PHE A 162 5.59 16.16 -17.60
C PHE A 162 5.68 17.32 -18.62
N ALA A 163 5.64 18.57 -18.16
CA ALA A 163 5.66 19.74 -19.05
C ALA A 163 7.04 20.04 -19.62
N ASP A 164 8.09 19.65 -18.90
CA ASP A 164 9.45 19.79 -19.40
C ASP A 164 9.66 18.89 -20.60
N GLU A 165 10.25 19.44 -21.68
CA GLU A 165 10.67 18.72 -22.88
C GLU A 165 11.71 17.61 -22.61
N GLN A 166 12.00 17.36 -21.34
CA GLN A 166 12.96 16.38 -20.88
C GLN A 166 12.37 14.98 -21.03
N ARG A 167 12.82 14.28 -22.05
CA ARG A 167 12.58 12.84 -22.24
C ARG A 167 12.97 11.99 -21.02
N SER A 168 13.67 12.56 -20.05
CA SER A 168 14.07 11.93 -18.79
C SER A 168 12.89 11.40 -17.97
N SER A 169 11.76 12.10 -17.95
CA SER A 169 10.54 11.65 -17.24
C SER A 169 9.89 10.40 -17.86
N LEU A 170 10.22 10.11 -19.12
CA LEU A 170 9.72 8.95 -19.87
C LEU A 170 10.76 7.83 -20.00
N SER A 171 11.97 8.00 -19.44
CA SER A 171 13.05 7.03 -19.50
C SER A 171 13.22 6.31 -18.15
N TYR A 172 14.11 5.31 -18.14
CA TYR A 172 14.57 4.71 -16.89
C TYR A 172 15.23 5.75 -16.00
N GLY A 173 14.81 5.81 -14.74
CA GLY A 173 15.43 6.66 -13.73
C GLY A 173 16.69 6.01 -13.13
N PRO A 174 17.49 6.80 -12.39
CA PRO A 174 18.62 6.25 -11.66
C PRO A 174 18.12 5.30 -10.56
N PRO A 175 18.80 4.14 -10.33
CA PRO A 175 18.38 3.18 -9.29
C PRO A 175 18.25 3.82 -7.90
N GLN A 176 19.09 4.77 -7.59
CA GLN A 176 19.09 5.51 -6.32
C GLN A 176 17.89 6.48 -6.18
N GLY A 177 17.20 6.78 -7.27
CA GLY A 177 16.16 7.82 -7.36
C GLY A 177 16.70 9.14 -7.90
N THR A 178 15.79 10.04 -8.29
CA THR A 178 16.16 11.30 -8.91
C THR A 178 16.95 12.20 -7.96
N ARG A 179 17.91 12.95 -8.49
CA ARG A 179 18.78 13.81 -7.69
C ARG A 179 17.97 14.87 -6.96
N GLU A 180 16.98 15.44 -7.61
CA GLU A 180 16.10 16.49 -7.08
C GLU A 180 15.38 15.99 -5.82
N LEU A 181 14.76 14.82 -5.87
CA LEU A 181 14.06 14.27 -4.70
C LEU A 181 15.02 13.89 -3.59
N ARG A 182 16.17 13.30 -3.91
CA ARG A 182 17.20 12.98 -2.90
C ARG A 182 17.70 14.22 -2.18
N GLN A 183 17.94 15.31 -2.91
CA GLN A 183 18.33 16.61 -2.33
C GLN A 183 17.22 17.22 -1.48
N ALA A 184 15.97 17.22 -1.98
CA ALA A 184 14.81 17.73 -1.23
C ALA A 184 14.62 16.91 0.07
N THR A 185 14.72 15.58 -0.01
CA THR A 185 14.63 14.69 1.16
C THR A 185 15.74 14.95 2.18
N ALA A 186 16.99 15.06 1.76
CA ALA A 186 18.12 15.33 2.66
C ALA A 186 17.94 16.69 3.37
N ARG A 187 17.55 17.74 2.64
CA ARG A 187 17.25 19.06 3.23
C ARG A 187 16.10 18.98 4.24
N TYR A 188 15.03 18.30 3.87
CA TYR A 188 13.86 18.10 4.72
C TYR A 188 14.25 17.41 6.04
N LEU A 189 15.00 16.31 5.98
CA LEU A 189 15.46 15.56 7.15
C LEU A 189 16.42 16.37 8.03
N THR A 190 17.31 17.14 7.43
CA THR A 190 18.20 18.02 8.18
C THR A 190 17.42 19.09 8.95
N LEU A 191 16.46 19.75 8.30
CA LEU A 191 15.69 20.84 8.91
C LEU A 191 14.67 20.34 9.95
N THR A 192 14.01 19.20 9.68
CA THR A 192 12.88 18.75 10.51
C THR A 192 13.26 17.69 11.54
N ARG A 193 14.36 16.96 11.34
CA ARG A 193 14.81 15.83 12.19
C ARG A 193 16.19 16.03 12.80
N GLY A 194 16.93 17.06 12.36
CA GLY A 194 18.32 17.26 12.79
C GLY A 194 19.30 16.24 12.22
N MET A 195 18.89 15.47 11.22
CA MET A 195 19.76 14.45 10.60
C MET A 195 20.89 15.11 9.79
N ARG A 196 22.08 14.54 9.93
CA ARG A 196 23.24 14.94 9.12
C ARG A 196 23.44 13.94 8.00
N CYS A 197 22.66 14.09 6.92
CA CYS A 197 22.78 13.23 5.74
C CYS A 197 22.89 14.08 4.45
N SER A 198 23.64 13.55 3.49
CA SER A 198 23.73 14.15 2.16
C SER A 198 22.75 13.47 1.19
N ALA A 199 22.51 14.11 0.05
CA ALA A 199 21.67 13.54 -1.01
C ALA A 199 22.23 12.20 -1.56
N GLU A 200 23.52 12.00 -1.47
CA GLU A 200 24.20 10.76 -1.89
C GLU A 200 23.81 9.57 -1.01
N GLN A 201 23.56 9.81 0.27
CA GLN A 201 23.14 8.77 1.23
C GLN A 201 21.66 8.39 1.12
N VAL A 202 20.86 9.21 0.42
CA VAL A 202 19.42 8.98 0.27
C VAL A 202 19.16 8.07 -0.93
N ILE A 203 18.40 6.99 -0.69
CA ILE A 203 17.91 6.07 -1.74
C ILE A 203 16.40 6.10 -1.72
N ILE A 204 15.79 6.49 -2.85
CA ILE A 204 14.34 6.50 -2.99
C ILE A 204 13.83 5.10 -3.31
N VAL A 205 12.83 4.65 -2.58
CA VAL A 205 12.20 3.34 -2.69
C VAL A 205 10.68 3.48 -2.76
N ASN A 206 9.96 2.40 -3.09
CA ASN A 206 8.50 2.44 -3.27
C ASN A 206 7.72 2.18 -1.97
N SER A 207 8.38 1.69 -0.94
CA SER A 207 7.79 1.46 0.39
C SER A 207 8.85 1.18 1.44
N THR A 208 8.48 1.28 2.72
CA THR A 208 9.34 0.85 3.84
C THR A 208 9.66 -0.65 3.77
N LEU A 209 8.74 -1.47 3.29
CA LEU A 209 8.97 -2.91 3.09
C LEU A 209 10.03 -3.17 2.02
N GLN A 210 10.02 -2.42 0.91
CA GLN A 210 11.08 -2.52 -0.10
C GLN A 210 12.43 -2.06 0.46
N ALA A 211 12.47 -1.01 1.29
CA ALA A 211 13.69 -0.63 1.99
C ALA A 211 14.21 -1.78 2.88
N THR A 212 13.31 -2.41 3.64
CA THR A 212 13.66 -3.55 4.51
C THR A 212 14.17 -4.74 3.71
N GLU A 213 13.54 -5.07 2.59
CA GLU A 213 14.00 -6.12 1.68
C GLU A 213 15.39 -5.82 1.12
N LEU A 214 15.60 -4.59 0.64
CA LEU A 214 16.88 -4.16 0.10
C LEU A 214 17.98 -4.21 1.18
N ILE A 215 17.70 -3.80 2.42
CA ILE A 215 18.62 -3.93 3.55
C ILE A 215 18.96 -5.40 3.80
N ALA A 216 17.97 -6.28 3.83
CA ALA A 216 18.19 -7.70 4.03
C ALA A 216 19.10 -8.30 2.93
N GLN A 217 18.88 -7.93 1.67
CA GLN A 217 19.69 -8.43 0.54
C GLN A 217 21.12 -7.90 0.52
N VAL A 218 21.34 -6.66 0.97
CA VAL A 218 22.68 -6.03 0.93
C VAL A 218 23.53 -6.40 2.14
N LEU A 219 22.93 -6.50 3.33
CA LEU A 219 23.67 -6.55 4.59
C LEU A 219 23.55 -7.88 5.35
N LEU A 220 22.57 -8.72 5.01
CA LEU A 220 22.28 -9.92 5.79
C LEU A 220 22.41 -11.18 4.93
N SER A 221 22.82 -12.26 5.58
CA SER A 221 22.92 -13.58 4.97
C SER A 221 21.81 -14.51 5.47
N PRO A 222 21.38 -15.49 4.68
CA PRO A 222 20.44 -16.51 5.15
C PRO A 222 20.91 -17.15 6.46
N GLY A 223 20.00 -17.18 7.46
CA GLY A 223 20.28 -17.67 8.81
C GLY A 223 20.75 -16.61 9.80
N ASP A 224 21.06 -15.39 9.34
CA ASP A 224 21.37 -14.29 10.24
C ASP A 224 20.19 -13.95 11.14
N ARG A 225 20.50 -13.69 12.41
CA ARG A 225 19.50 -13.37 13.41
C ARG A 225 19.14 -11.89 13.39
N VAL A 226 17.83 -11.61 13.30
CA VAL A 226 17.28 -10.26 13.36
C VAL A 226 16.32 -10.13 14.52
N CYS A 227 16.62 -9.26 15.47
CA CYS A 227 15.69 -8.89 16.54
C CYS A 227 14.71 -7.85 16.03
N ILE A 228 13.40 -8.07 16.26
CA ILE A 228 12.34 -7.14 15.90
C ILE A 228 11.45 -6.86 17.11
N GLU A 229 10.96 -5.64 17.24
CA GLU A 229 9.92 -5.31 18.23
C GLU A 229 8.69 -6.20 18.03
N ASP A 230 8.12 -6.73 19.11
CA ASP A 230 6.96 -7.59 19.08
C ASP A 230 5.94 -7.16 20.14
N PRO A 231 4.75 -6.65 19.75
CA PRO A 231 4.19 -6.60 18.41
C PRO A 231 4.82 -5.53 17.48
N SER A 232 4.69 -5.74 16.17
CA SER A 232 5.14 -4.80 15.15
C SER A 232 4.22 -4.84 13.91
N HIS A 233 4.61 -4.16 12.83
CA HIS A 233 3.87 -4.28 11.57
C HIS A 233 4.00 -5.72 11.02
N PRO A 234 2.88 -6.46 10.82
CA PRO A 234 2.91 -7.89 10.52
C PRO A 234 3.74 -8.26 9.27
N SER A 235 3.80 -7.36 8.29
CA SER A 235 4.55 -7.61 7.06
C SER A 235 6.06 -7.51 7.24
N SER A 236 6.56 -6.77 8.25
CA SER A 236 8.01 -6.60 8.45
C SER A 236 8.68 -7.89 8.90
N ALA A 237 8.18 -8.52 9.95
CA ALA A 237 8.69 -9.81 10.43
C ALA A 237 8.57 -10.91 9.36
N ARG A 238 7.44 -10.96 8.64
CA ARG A 238 7.22 -11.92 7.56
C ARG A 238 8.19 -11.73 6.41
N LEU A 239 8.45 -10.47 6.00
CA LEU A 239 9.38 -10.15 4.93
C LEU A 239 10.80 -10.60 5.28
N LEU A 240 11.26 -10.31 6.50
CA LEU A 240 12.57 -10.77 7.00
C LEU A 240 12.65 -12.30 7.04
N SER A 241 11.59 -12.98 7.48
CA SER A 241 11.51 -14.44 7.44
C SER A 241 11.53 -15.00 6.00
N LEU A 242 10.88 -14.33 5.04
CA LEU A 242 10.95 -14.71 3.62
C LEU A 242 12.35 -14.56 3.04
N ALA A 243 13.17 -13.64 3.56
CA ALA A 243 14.58 -13.50 3.22
C ALA A 243 15.47 -14.56 3.89
N HIS A 244 14.91 -15.60 4.50
CA HIS A 244 15.60 -16.68 5.23
C HIS A 244 16.33 -16.24 6.50
N LEU A 245 15.94 -15.16 7.11
CA LEU A 245 16.52 -14.67 8.35
C LEU A 245 15.85 -15.36 9.56
N ASP A 246 16.63 -15.54 10.64
CA ASP A 246 16.14 -16.00 11.94
C ASP A 246 15.54 -14.80 12.70
N VAL A 247 14.22 -14.60 12.58
CA VAL A 247 13.52 -13.45 13.15
C VAL A 247 13.09 -13.75 14.59
N VAL A 248 13.63 -12.99 15.52
CA VAL A 248 13.36 -13.08 16.96
C VAL A 248 12.53 -11.88 17.40
N GLY A 249 11.27 -12.13 17.80
CA GLY A 249 10.41 -11.10 18.40
C GLY A 249 10.91 -10.77 19.81
N VAL A 250 11.08 -9.48 20.07
CA VAL A 250 11.52 -8.97 21.37
C VAL A 250 10.36 -8.19 21.99
N PRO A 251 9.90 -8.56 23.20
CA PRO A 251 8.88 -7.80 23.87
C PRO A 251 9.36 -6.41 24.23
N PHE A 252 8.44 -5.50 24.46
CA PHE A 252 8.76 -4.18 24.96
C PHE A 252 7.83 -3.78 26.12
N ASP A 253 8.31 -2.86 26.91
CA ASP A 253 7.62 -2.25 28.03
C ASP A 253 7.30 -0.78 27.75
N GLU A 254 6.90 -0.03 28.75
CA GLU A 254 6.59 1.39 28.65
C GLU A 254 7.78 2.28 28.26
N GLN A 255 9.01 1.73 28.29
CA GLN A 255 10.23 2.43 27.90
C GLN A 255 10.74 2.06 26.50
N GLY A 256 10.11 1.12 25.83
CA GLY A 256 10.50 0.61 24.51
C GLY A 256 10.98 -0.85 24.55
N LEU A 257 11.68 -1.30 23.50
CA LEU A 257 12.18 -2.65 23.37
C LEU A 257 12.99 -3.10 24.60
N ASP A 258 12.67 -4.26 25.19
CA ASP A 258 13.39 -4.81 26.35
C ASP A 258 14.76 -5.37 25.94
N VAL A 259 15.80 -4.52 26.04
CA VAL A 259 17.17 -4.86 25.67
C VAL A 259 17.73 -6.01 26.50
N ARG A 260 17.32 -6.15 27.77
CA ARG A 260 17.77 -7.25 28.62
C ARG A 260 17.28 -8.58 28.10
N GLN A 261 15.98 -8.69 27.84
CA GLN A 261 15.41 -9.91 27.26
C GLN A 261 15.97 -10.18 25.85
N ALA A 262 16.17 -9.13 25.05
CA ALA A 262 16.78 -9.26 23.73
C ALA A 262 18.19 -9.89 23.81
N ARG A 263 19.02 -9.43 24.76
CA ARG A 263 20.39 -9.98 24.97
C ARG A 263 20.37 -11.44 25.44
N GLU A 264 19.40 -11.81 26.26
CA GLU A 264 19.27 -13.19 26.73
C GLU A 264 18.96 -14.17 25.58
N HIS A 265 18.06 -13.78 24.68
CA HIS A 265 17.65 -14.62 23.54
C HIS A 265 18.58 -14.49 22.32
N SER A 266 19.20 -13.35 22.17
CA SER A 266 20.03 -13.03 20.99
C SER A 266 21.19 -12.10 21.38
N PRO A 267 22.24 -12.63 22.02
CA PRO A 267 23.36 -11.80 22.50
C PRO A 267 24.11 -11.07 21.39
N ARG A 268 24.11 -11.62 20.17
CA ARG A 268 24.78 -11.06 19.00
C ARG A 268 23.88 -11.18 17.75
N PRO A 269 22.85 -10.35 17.61
CA PRO A 269 22.06 -10.31 16.38
C PRO A 269 22.87 -9.67 15.26
N ALA A 270 22.57 -10.00 14.01
CA ALA A 270 23.11 -9.31 12.85
C ALA A 270 22.41 -7.94 12.63
N ALA A 271 21.13 -7.84 12.97
CA ALA A 271 20.40 -6.59 12.90
C ALA A 271 19.30 -6.48 13.99
N ILE A 272 18.94 -5.23 14.30
CA ILE A 272 17.86 -4.87 15.21
C ILE A 272 16.90 -3.95 14.44
N TYR A 273 15.65 -4.38 14.28
CA TYR A 273 14.58 -3.64 13.57
C TYR A 273 13.62 -3.01 14.59
N LEU A 274 13.48 -1.70 14.58
CA LEU A 274 12.65 -1.00 15.58
C LEU A 274 12.11 0.33 15.08
N GLN A 275 11.09 0.84 15.82
CA GLN A 275 10.44 2.14 15.62
C GLN A 275 10.53 2.98 16.91
N PRO A 276 11.70 3.54 17.23
CA PRO A 276 11.96 4.10 18.56
C PRO A 276 11.21 5.40 18.84
N LEU A 277 10.80 6.11 17.80
CA LEU A 277 10.17 7.43 17.91
C LEU A 277 8.65 7.35 18.07
N HIS A 278 8.03 6.32 17.54
CA HIS A 278 6.59 6.04 17.65
C HIS A 278 6.33 4.59 17.23
N GLN A 279 6.36 3.69 18.20
CA GLN A 279 6.20 2.27 17.96
C GLN A 279 4.78 1.95 17.44
N TYR A 280 4.70 1.28 16.32
CA TYR A 280 3.44 0.78 15.80
C TYR A 280 3.25 -0.71 16.18
N PRO A 281 2.10 -1.11 16.75
CA PRO A 281 0.85 -0.35 16.86
C PRO A 281 0.60 0.31 18.23
N THR A 282 1.52 0.25 19.18
CA THR A 282 1.26 0.62 20.58
C THR A 282 1.38 2.11 20.89
N GLY A 283 2.07 2.88 20.05
CA GLY A 283 2.31 4.32 20.27
C GLY A 283 3.39 4.62 21.31
N ILE A 284 4.10 3.62 21.82
CA ILE A 284 5.17 3.80 22.79
C ILE A 284 6.36 4.51 22.13
N VAL A 285 6.96 5.44 22.88
CA VAL A 285 8.20 6.13 22.51
C VAL A 285 9.32 5.58 23.35
N THR A 286 10.41 5.16 22.70
CA THR A 286 11.57 4.61 23.40
C THR A 286 12.24 5.67 24.25
N SER A 287 12.39 5.40 25.55
CA SER A 287 13.01 6.32 26.49
C SER A 287 14.48 6.56 26.19
N GLU A 288 15.01 7.70 26.62
CA GLU A 288 16.43 8.04 26.40
C GLU A 288 17.39 7.05 27.07
N ALA A 289 17.00 6.49 28.24
CA ALA A 289 17.78 5.44 28.89
C ALA A 289 17.83 4.16 28.02
N ARG A 290 16.67 3.74 27.51
CA ARG A 290 16.55 2.56 26.68
C ARG A 290 17.27 2.73 25.32
N ARG A 291 17.26 3.92 24.75
CA ARG A 291 18.02 4.26 23.52
C ARG A 291 19.53 4.08 23.75
N ARG A 292 20.06 4.49 24.90
CA ARG A 292 21.47 4.24 25.26
C ARG A 292 21.79 2.76 25.40
N GLU A 293 20.97 2.00 26.16
CA GLU A 293 21.13 0.55 26.30
C GLU A 293 21.11 -0.17 24.94
N LEU A 294 20.24 0.27 24.03
CA LEU A 294 20.12 -0.27 22.69
C LEU A 294 21.38 0.00 21.86
N LEU A 295 21.89 1.24 21.89
CA LEU A 295 23.10 1.62 21.19
C LEU A 295 24.32 0.87 21.73
N ASP A 296 24.45 0.75 23.06
CA ASP A 296 25.53 -0.03 23.70
C ASP A 296 25.46 -1.51 23.30
N TRP A 297 24.27 -2.06 23.17
CA TRP A 297 24.11 -3.44 22.72
C TRP A 297 24.45 -3.60 21.23
N ALA A 298 23.99 -2.70 20.38
CA ALA A 298 24.27 -2.73 18.96
C ALA A 298 25.79 -2.60 18.69
N ASP A 299 26.48 -1.71 19.40
CA ASP A 299 27.92 -1.53 19.28
C ASP A 299 28.67 -2.78 19.71
N ALA A 300 28.36 -3.31 20.90
CA ALA A 300 29.02 -4.52 21.43
C ALA A 300 28.80 -5.76 20.56
N SER A 301 27.68 -5.86 19.88
CA SER A 301 27.33 -6.96 18.97
C SER A 301 27.73 -6.71 17.52
N ARG A 302 28.10 -5.48 17.17
CA ARG A 302 28.27 -5.00 15.79
C ARG A 302 27.03 -5.19 14.92
N ALA A 303 25.87 -5.04 15.54
CA ALA A 303 24.59 -5.20 14.87
C ALA A 303 24.23 -3.96 14.05
N TRP A 304 23.64 -4.16 12.89
CA TRP A 304 22.97 -3.09 12.17
C TRP A 304 21.71 -2.65 12.92
N ILE A 305 21.41 -1.36 12.96
CA ILE A 305 20.14 -0.83 13.44
C ILE A 305 19.33 -0.43 12.22
N ILE A 306 18.13 -1.02 12.10
CA ILE A 306 17.14 -0.64 11.09
C ILE A 306 16.09 0.19 11.80
N GLU A 307 16.27 1.50 11.76
CA GLU A 307 15.34 2.47 12.36
C GLU A 307 14.26 2.85 11.37
N VAL A 308 13.02 2.48 11.66
CA VAL A 308 11.87 2.79 10.79
C VAL A 308 11.05 3.92 11.38
N ASP A 309 10.81 4.94 10.57
CA ASP A 309 9.98 6.09 10.91
C ASP A 309 8.78 6.15 9.96
N PHE A 310 7.60 5.89 10.49
CA PHE A 310 6.39 5.84 9.68
C PHE A 310 5.55 7.12 9.75
N LEU A 311 5.39 7.76 10.90
CA LEU A 311 4.49 8.90 11.12
C LEU A 311 4.98 9.88 12.20
N ASN A 312 6.27 9.95 12.43
CA ASN A 312 6.79 10.83 13.49
C ASN A 312 6.61 12.33 13.17
N GLU A 313 6.34 12.68 11.92
CA GLU A 313 5.89 14.03 11.54
C GLU A 313 4.61 14.45 12.26
N ILE A 314 3.80 13.47 12.70
CA ILE A 314 2.51 13.68 13.35
C ILE A 314 2.70 13.48 14.85
N ALA A 315 3.42 14.39 15.50
CA ALA A 315 3.52 14.45 16.94
C ALA A 315 2.36 15.30 17.53
N HIS A 316 1.75 14.79 18.61
CA HIS A 316 0.61 15.44 19.29
C HIS A 316 1.00 16.28 20.50
N GLY A 317 2.27 16.45 20.75
CA GLY A 317 2.85 17.24 21.85
C GLY A 317 4.14 16.59 22.35
N GLY A 318 4.89 17.33 23.17
CA GLY A 318 6.19 16.88 23.67
C GLY A 318 7.38 17.26 22.80
N ALA A 319 8.60 17.02 23.30
CA ALA A 319 9.82 17.21 22.53
C ALA A 319 9.93 16.13 21.46
N VAL A 320 10.12 16.53 20.22
CA VAL A 320 10.44 15.59 19.12
C VAL A 320 11.84 15.06 19.37
N GLN A 321 11.96 13.75 19.58
CA GLN A 321 13.26 13.11 19.72
C GLN A 321 13.95 13.01 18.35
N ALA A 322 15.25 13.19 18.33
CA ALA A 322 16.06 12.96 17.14
C ALA A 322 16.15 11.45 16.84
N PRO A 323 16.23 11.05 15.57
CA PRO A 323 16.50 9.66 15.20
C PRO A 323 17.79 9.10 15.82
N LEU A 324 17.89 7.79 15.98
CA LEU A 324 19.11 7.10 16.42
C LEU A 324 20.26 7.38 15.44
N GLN A 325 19.94 7.54 14.16
CA GLN A 325 20.89 7.90 13.11
C GLN A 325 21.63 9.21 13.39
N CYS A 326 21.09 10.11 14.22
CA CYS A 326 21.78 11.32 14.66
C CYS A 326 22.80 11.08 15.78
N GLY A 327 22.86 9.86 16.30
CA GLY A 327 23.68 9.47 17.44
C GLY A 327 25.11 9.04 17.08
N PRO A 328 25.87 8.53 18.07
CA PRO A 328 27.28 8.16 17.91
C PRO A 328 27.52 6.96 16.98
N LEU A 329 26.50 6.10 16.77
CA LEU A 329 26.58 4.93 15.89
C LEU A 329 25.92 5.17 14.53
N SER A 330 25.91 6.41 14.03
CA SER A 330 25.27 6.74 12.75
C SER A 330 25.72 5.88 11.57
N GLU A 331 26.94 5.33 11.61
CA GLU A 331 27.47 4.43 10.59
C GLU A 331 26.95 2.99 10.68
N GLN A 332 26.23 2.65 11.74
CA GLN A 332 25.56 1.35 11.92
C GLN A 332 24.04 1.47 11.82
N VAL A 333 23.51 2.68 11.61
CA VAL A 333 22.06 2.93 11.54
C VAL A 333 21.61 3.17 10.10
N LEU A 334 20.66 2.36 9.65
CA LEU A 334 19.93 2.57 8.43
C LEU A 334 18.57 3.18 8.79
N PHE A 335 18.30 4.38 8.30
CA PHE A 335 17.06 5.09 8.60
C PHE A 335 16.09 4.95 7.44
N VAL A 336 14.89 4.45 7.72
CA VAL A 336 13.82 4.21 6.74
C VAL A 336 12.65 5.13 7.03
N GLY A 337 12.32 6.01 6.10
CA GLY A 337 11.15 6.89 6.20
C GLY A 337 10.21 6.75 5.01
N THR A 338 9.02 7.32 5.11
CA THR A 338 8.01 7.20 4.06
C THR A 338 7.19 8.47 3.87
N TYR A 339 6.80 8.75 2.64
CA TYR A 339 5.84 9.79 2.30
C TYR A 339 4.40 9.25 2.28
N THR A 340 4.23 7.92 2.23
CA THR A 340 2.93 7.25 2.14
C THR A 340 2.00 7.59 3.30
N GLY A 341 2.51 7.60 4.52
CA GLY A 341 1.72 7.87 5.72
C GLY A 341 1.40 9.35 5.93
N VAL A 342 2.25 10.24 5.40
CA VAL A 342 2.13 11.69 5.59
C VAL A 342 1.45 12.41 4.43
N MET A 343 1.27 11.75 3.28
CA MET A 343 0.58 12.30 2.10
C MET A 343 -0.64 11.45 1.76
N PHE A 344 -0.45 10.42 0.94
CA PHE A 344 -1.50 9.47 0.55
C PHE A 344 -0.90 8.12 0.12
N PRO A 345 -1.61 6.99 0.34
CA PRO A 345 -1.04 5.65 0.12
C PRO A 345 -0.59 5.37 -1.31
N ALA A 346 -1.28 5.92 -2.31
CA ALA A 346 -0.99 5.68 -3.72
C ALA A 346 0.26 6.38 -4.25
N ILE A 347 0.89 7.27 -3.49
CA ILE A 347 2.14 7.93 -3.90
C ILE A 347 3.27 6.91 -4.06
N ARG A 348 3.29 5.86 -3.24
CA ARG A 348 4.27 4.78 -3.30
C ARG A 348 5.72 5.26 -3.35
N LEU A 349 6.06 6.25 -2.52
CA LEU A 349 7.41 6.77 -2.33
C LEU A 349 7.80 6.71 -0.85
N ALA A 350 8.99 6.19 -0.63
CA ALA A 350 9.66 6.12 0.66
C ALA A 350 11.17 6.35 0.43
N TYR A 351 11.93 6.44 1.49
CA TYR A 351 13.36 6.66 1.39
C TYR A 351 14.12 5.87 2.45
N LEU A 352 15.35 5.53 2.10
CA LEU A 352 16.33 4.91 2.95
C LEU A 352 17.55 5.82 3.01
N VAL A 353 18.03 6.14 4.22
CA VAL A 353 19.31 6.83 4.43
C VAL A 353 20.31 5.81 4.90
N VAL A 354 21.38 5.62 4.13
CA VAL A 354 22.42 4.64 4.38
C VAL A 354 23.73 5.32 4.78
N PRO A 355 24.62 4.64 5.54
CA PRO A 355 25.99 5.09 5.75
C PRO A 355 26.72 5.33 4.43
N PRO A 356 27.61 6.34 4.34
CA PRO A 356 28.28 6.72 3.08
C PRO A 356 28.99 5.56 2.38
N GLY A 357 29.64 4.66 3.13
CA GLY A 357 30.34 3.50 2.59
C GLY A 357 29.46 2.42 1.97
N LEU A 358 28.13 2.48 2.15
CA LEU A 358 27.18 1.49 1.64
C LEU A 358 26.41 1.95 0.39
N VAL A 359 26.50 3.21 0.01
CA VAL A 359 25.70 3.81 -1.08
C VAL A 359 25.83 3.02 -2.38
N ASP A 360 27.06 2.69 -2.79
CA ASP A 360 27.32 1.98 -4.04
C ASP A 360 26.76 0.56 -4.02
N ALA A 361 26.87 -0.14 -2.89
CA ALA A 361 26.33 -1.49 -2.72
C ALA A 361 24.81 -1.50 -2.87
N PHE A 362 24.13 -0.59 -2.17
CA PHE A 362 22.66 -0.45 -2.24
C PHE A 362 22.18 -0.05 -3.63
N SER A 363 22.85 0.90 -4.28
CA SER A 363 22.52 1.35 -5.63
C SER A 363 22.72 0.23 -6.66
N SER A 364 23.80 -0.54 -6.53
CA SER A 364 24.12 -1.66 -7.41
C SER A 364 23.08 -2.79 -7.31
N VAL A 365 22.77 -3.22 -6.08
CA VAL A 365 21.75 -4.27 -5.88
C VAL A 365 20.40 -3.83 -6.40
N ARG A 366 20.00 -2.59 -6.14
CA ARG A 366 18.74 -2.04 -6.67
C ARG A 366 18.72 -2.01 -8.20
N GLY A 367 19.83 -1.63 -8.82
CA GLY A 367 19.98 -1.67 -10.28
C GLY A 367 19.88 -3.09 -10.85
N MET A 368 20.49 -4.08 -10.17
CA MET A 368 20.41 -5.50 -10.57
C MET A 368 18.98 -6.05 -10.48
N LEU A 369 18.20 -5.60 -9.51
CA LEU A 369 16.78 -5.96 -9.38
C LEU A 369 15.91 -5.33 -10.47
N GLY A 370 16.47 -4.48 -11.34
CA GLY A 370 15.74 -3.75 -12.38
C GLY A 370 14.73 -2.75 -11.81
N ASP A 371 14.94 -2.32 -10.56
CA ASP A 371 13.96 -1.54 -9.81
C ASP A 371 14.41 -0.07 -9.70
N HIS A 372 13.51 0.79 -10.11
CA HIS A 372 13.59 2.23 -9.86
C HIS A 372 12.18 2.77 -9.62
N SER A 373 12.06 3.80 -8.79
CA SER A 373 10.78 4.47 -8.60
C SER A 373 10.44 5.34 -9.81
N PRO A 374 9.16 5.45 -10.22
CA PRO A 374 8.74 6.28 -11.35
C PRO A 374 9.28 7.72 -11.23
N VAL A 375 9.84 8.25 -12.31
CA VAL A 375 10.56 9.54 -12.31
C VAL A 375 9.62 10.73 -12.05
N ALA A 376 8.50 10.81 -12.77
CA ALA A 376 7.59 11.96 -12.67
C ALA A 376 7.02 12.18 -11.26
N PRO A 377 6.54 11.17 -10.51
CA PRO A 377 6.15 11.36 -9.12
C PRO A 377 7.30 11.81 -8.21
N GLN A 378 8.55 11.41 -8.49
CA GLN A 378 9.70 11.87 -7.73
C GLN A 378 9.98 13.36 -7.96
N GLN A 379 9.95 13.82 -9.21
CA GLN A 379 10.13 15.23 -9.57
C GLN A 379 9.01 16.09 -8.96
N ALA A 380 7.75 15.65 -9.07
CA ALA A 380 6.61 16.32 -8.47
C ALA A 380 6.73 16.44 -6.94
N LEU A 381 7.22 15.38 -6.28
CA LEU A 381 7.41 15.38 -4.82
C LEU A 381 8.57 16.28 -4.43
N ALA A 382 9.65 16.34 -5.19
CA ALA A 382 10.75 17.26 -4.95
C ALA A 382 10.27 18.72 -4.99
N GLU A 383 9.50 19.10 -6.02
CA GLU A 383 8.87 20.43 -6.12
C GLU A 383 7.92 20.69 -4.96
N PHE A 384 7.08 19.73 -4.60
CA PHE A 384 6.12 19.85 -3.51
C PHE A 384 6.80 20.08 -2.15
N ILE A 385 7.97 19.46 -1.92
CA ILE A 385 8.79 19.67 -0.72
C ILE A 385 9.44 21.05 -0.77
N ASP A 386 10.14 21.38 -1.86
CA ASP A 386 10.96 22.58 -2.00
C ASP A 386 10.12 23.86 -2.02
N ALA A 387 8.90 23.81 -2.57
CA ALA A 387 7.95 24.90 -2.51
C ALA A 387 7.26 25.05 -1.15
N GLY A 388 7.58 24.21 -0.16
CA GLY A 388 7.02 24.28 1.20
C GLY A 388 5.64 23.64 1.37
N HIS A 389 5.04 23.09 0.31
CA HIS A 389 3.68 22.54 0.34
C HIS A 389 3.56 21.34 1.28
N LEU A 390 4.61 20.50 1.38
CA LEU A 390 4.62 19.41 2.35
C LEU A 390 4.58 19.94 3.79
N GLY A 391 5.35 20.98 4.10
CA GLY A 391 5.36 21.61 5.42
C GLY A 391 4.01 22.19 5.82
N ASP A 392 3.33 22.86 4.89
CA ASP A 392 1.99 23.43 5.11
C ASP A 392 0.95 22.33 5.33
N HIS A 393 0.97 21.27 4.51
CA HIS A 393 0.11 20.12 4.66
C HIS A 393 0.30 19.43 6.04
N LEU A 394 1.55 19.15 6.42
CA LEU A 394 1.84 18.53 7.72
C LEU A 394 1.39 19.40 8.91
N ARG A 395 1.52 20.72 8.79
CA ARG A 395 1.03 21.66 9.84
C ARG A 395 -0.49 21.58 9.99
N ALA A 396 -1.23 21.55 8.88
CA ALA A 396 -2.67 21.39 8.88
C ALA A 396 -3.07 20.02 9.47
N MET A 397 -2.43 18.93 9.02
CA MET A 397 -2.73 17.57 9.49
C MET A 397 -2.44 17.36 10.96
N ARG A 398 -1.38 17.95 11.51
CA ARG A 398 -1.13 17.89 12.97
C ARG A 398 -2.29 18.46 13.78
N SER A 399 -2.90 19.55 13.33
CA SER A 399 -4.08 20.13 13.97
C SER A 399 -5.30 19.20 13.88
N THR A 400 -5.60 18.71 12.69
CA THR A 400 -6.71 17.81 12.41
C THR A 400 -6.59 16.51 13.21
N TYR A 401 -5.44 15.84 13.15
CA TYR A 401 -5.24 14.58 13.85
C TYR A 401 -5.22 14.74 15.38
N ARG A 402 -4.74 15.88 15.89
CA ARG A 402 -4.86 16.18 17.32
C ARG A 402 -6.33 16.30 17.75
N ALA A 403 -7.14 17.01 16.98
CA ALA A 403 -8.58 17.14 17.28
C ALA A 403 -9.28 15.77 17.25
N ARG A 404 -9.02 14.94 16.24
CA ARG A 404 -9.59 13.60 16.12
C ARG A 404 -9.11 12.64 17.21
N ARG A 405 -7.82 12.71 17.59
CA ARG A 405 -7.29 12.01 18.77
C ARG A 405 -8.07 12.36 20.02
N ASP A 406 -8.28 13.65 20.26
CA ASP A 406 -8.97 14.14 21.46
C ASP A 406 -10.44 13.70 21.47
N VAL A 407 -11.09 13.59 20.29
CA VAL A 407 -12.43 13.01 20.15
C VAL A 407 -12.42 11.53 20.55
N LEU A 408 -11.53 10.72 19.97
CA LEU A 408 -11.41 9.30 20.31
C LEU A 408 -11.16 9.09 21.82
N GLN A 409 -10.23 9.85 22.38
CA GLN A 409 -9.89 9.75 23.80
C GLN A 409 -11.08 10.14 24.70
N ARG A 410 -11.80 11.23 24.39
CA ARG A 410 -12.99 11.64 25.13
C ARG A 410 -14.13 10.62 25.00
N ALA A 411 -14.37 10.11 23.79
CA ALA A 411 -15.43 9.15 23.52
C ALA A 411 -15.23 7.83 24.28
N LEU A 412 -13.98 7.41 24.50
CA LEU A 412 -13.67 6.19 25.29
C LEU A 412 -13.64 6.44 26.80
N ARG A 413 -13.38 7.67 27.22
CA ARG A 413 -13.11 8.00 28.64
C ARG A 413 -14.29 7.68 29.53
N GLY A 414 -14.05 6.85 30.57
CA GLY A 414 -15.06 6.49 31.58
C GLY A 414 -16.20 5.60 31.09
N ARG A 415 -16.16 5.16 29.83
CA ARG A 415 -17.20 4.31 29.24
C ARG A 415 -16.84 2.82 29.23
N LEU A 416 -15.57 2.50 29.43
CA LEU A 416 -15.09 1.12 29.56
C LEU A 416 -14.60 0.89 31.01
N PRO A 417 -14.72 -0.35 31.54
CA PRO A 417 -14.13 -0.74 32.81
C PRO A 417 -12.61 -0.48 32.85
N ALA A 418 -12.05 -0.24 34.04
CA ALA A 418 -10.62 0.08 34.22
C ALA A 418 -9.66 -1.03 33.74
N ALA A 419 -10.15 -2.25 33.54
CA ALA A 419 -9.37 -3.36 32.97
C ALA A 419 -9.02 -3.15 31.49
N PHE A 420 -9.77 -2.31 30.76
CA PHE A 420 -9.45 -1.89 29.39
C PHE A 420 -8.48 -0.72 29.45
N ARG A 421 -7.31 -0.86 28.88
CA ARG A 421 -6.25 0.16 28.94
C ARG A 421 -5.96 0.73 27.56
N LEU A 422 -6.19 2.05 27.44
CA LEU A 422 -5.79 2.78 26.24
C LEU A 422 -4.29 3.10 26.33
N GLY A 423 -3.54 2.71 25.30
CA GLY A 423 -2.11 3.03 25.17
C GLY A 423 -1.84 4.53 24.95
N PRO A 424 -0.57 4.94 24.94
CA PRO A 424 -0.19 6.32 24.72
C PRO A 424 -0.58 6.79 23.31
N MET A 425 -1.02 8.04 23.21
CA MET A 425 -1.42 8.69 21.95
C MET A 425 -0.61 9.98 21.74
N VAL A 426 0.71 9.85 21.79
CA VAL A 426 1.64 10.99 21.69
C VAL A 426 1.97 11.39 20.25
N GLY A 427 1.61 10.56 19.29
CA GLY A 427 1.83 10.79 17.87
C GLY A 427 1.04 9.82 17.00
N GLY A 428 1.25 9.90 15.67
CA GLY A 428 0.62 9.05 14.69
C GLY A 428 -0.88 9.28 14.52
N VAL A 429 -1.58 8.29 13.96
CA VAL A 429 -3.01 8.35 13.59
C VAL A 429 -3.79 7.12 14.07
N SER A 430 -3.24 6.38 15.04
CA SER A 430 -3.88 5.22 15.64
C SER A 430 -3.60 5.12 17.13
N ALA A 431 -4.43 4.38 17.85
CA ALA A 431 -4.32 4.07 19.26
C ALA A 431 -4.45 2.57 19.49
N CYS A 432 -3.80 2.04 20.53
CA CYS A 432 -3.95 0.67 20.97
C CYS A 432 -4.84 0.60 22.20
N LEU A 433 -5.93 -0.18 22.17
CA LEU A 433 -6.79 -0.47 23.30
C LEU A 433 -6.57 -1.92 23.75
N HIS A 434 -5.92 -2.13 24.89
CA HIS A 434 -5.69 -3.46 25.45
C HIS A 434 -6.99 -4.04 26.02
N LEU A 435 -7.29 -5.28 25.67
CA LEU A 435 -8.46 -6.01 26.12
C LEU A 435 -8.09 -6.99 27.25
N PRO A 436 -8.85 -7.02 28.38
CA PRO A 436 -8.66 -8.02 29.41
C PRO A 436 -9.23 -9.39 29.00
N ALA A 437 -8.77 -10.49 29.62
CA ALA A 437 -9.47 -11.76 29.53
C ALA A 437 -10.91 -11.61 30.11
N PRO A 438 -11.91 -12.33 29.58
CA PRO A 438 -11.85 -13.37 28.56
C PRO A 438 -12.03 -12.88 27.11
N TRP A 439 -11.91 -11.59 26.84
CA TRP A 439 -12.11 -11.02 25.50
C TRP A 439 -11.10 -11.59 24.49
N SER A 440 -11.54 -11.83 23.27
CA SER A 440 -10.70 -12.13 22.12
C SER A 440 -10.75 -10.94 21.15
N ASP A 441 -9.61 -10.34 20.85
CA ASP A 441 -9.52 -9.20 19.94
C ASP A 441 -9.97 -9.57 18.52
N VAL A 442 -9.69 -10.80 18.06
CA VAL A 442 -10.15 -11.30 16.74
C VAL A 442 -11.68 -11.36 16.71
N ALA A 443 -12.31 -11.93 17.73
CA ALA A 443 -13.78 -12.03 17.79
C ALA A 443 -14.44 -10.65 17.89
N VAL A 444 -13.83 -9.72 18.64
CA VAL A 444 -14.31 -8.34 18.74
C VAL A 444 -14.21 -7.63 17.39
N VAL A 445 -13.10 -7.78 16.67
CA VAL A 445 -12.91 -7.19 15.33
C VAL A 445 -13.93 -7.73 14.33
N GLU A 446 -14.19 -9.03 14.33
CA GLU A 446 -15.21 -9.64 13.47
C GLU A 446 -16.63 -9.09 13.77
N SER A 447 -16.97 -8.98 15.05
CA SER A 447 -18.26 -8.43 15.50
C SER A 447 -18.41 -6.95 15.15
N LEU A 448 -17.35 -6.14 15.27
CA LEU A 448 -17.31 -4.74 14.84
C LEU A 448 -17.46 -4.63 13.32
N GLY A 449 -16.80 -5.51 12.57
CA GLY A 449 -16.90 -5.58 11.11
C GLY A 449 -18.35 -5.77 10.62
N ALA A 450 -19.12 -6.61 11.29
CA ALA A 450 -20.55 -6.80 11.02
C ALA A 450 -21.39 -5.53 11.30
N ARG A 451 -20.92 -4.64 12.19
CA ARG A 451 -21.55 -3.35 12.54
C ARG A 451 -21.01 -2.17 11.71
N GLY A 452 -20.16 -2.43 10.71
CA GLY A 452 -19.61 -1.39 9.83
C GLY A 452 -18.38 -0.68 10.39
N VAL A 453 -17.82 -1.11 11.52
CA VAL A 453 -16.60 -0.57 12.15
C VAL A 453 -15.42 -1.48 11.83
N GLU A 454 -14.25 -0.92 11.49
CA GLU A 454 -13.08 -1.67 11.06
C GLU A 454 -11.86 -1.40 11.96
N ALA A 455 -11.76 -2.11 13.07
CA ALA A 455 -10.57 -2.09 13.94
C ALA A 455 -9.57 -3.17 13.53
N GLY A 456 -8.31 -3.06 13.97
CA GLY A 456 -7.29 -4.11 13.85
C GLY A 456 -7.21 -4.94 15.14
N ALA A 457 -6.97 -6.26 15.02
CA ALA A 457 -6.66 -7.11 16.18
C ALA A 457 -5.17 -7.03 16.50
N LEU A 458 -4.82 -6.67 17.75
CA LEU A 458 -3.43 -6.54 18.20
C LEU A 458 -2.67 -7.88 18.12
N SER A 459 -3.34 -8.98 18.42
CA SER A 459 -2.75 -10.33 18.35
C SER A 459 -2.20 -10.67 16.95
N LEU A 460 -2.76 -10.10 15.89
CA LEU A 460 -2.28 -10.28 14.52
C LEU A 460 -1.00 -9.48 14.20
N HIS A 461 -0.57 -8.59 15.09
CA HIS A 461 0.68 -7.84 15.01
C HIS A 461 1.83 -8.54 15.73
N GLY A 462 1.53 -9.61 16.50
CA GLY A 462 2.53 -10.44 17.17
C GLY A 462 3.28 -11.35 16.20
N TRP A 463 4.54 -11.60 16.51
CA TRP A 463 5.39 -12.57 15.82
C TRP A 463 5.65 -13.82 16.66
N SER A 464 6.22 -13.66 17.85
CA SER A 464 6.57 -14.75 18.75
C SER A 464 6.23 -14.50 20.22
N VAL A 465 5.93 -13.25 20.61
CA VAL A 465 5.55 -12.90 21.98
C VAL A 465 4.08 -13.29 22.22
N PRO A 466 3.80 -14.17 23.21
CA PRO A 466 2.45 -14.62 23.49
C PRO A 466 1.64 -13.59 24.28
N GLY A 467 0.31 -13.76 24.30
CA GLY A 467 -0.59 -13.02 25.19
C GLY A 467 -0.97 -11.62 24.73
N LEU A 468 -0.63 -11.26 23.50
CA LEU A 468 -1.10 -9.99 22.91
C LEU A 468 -2.61 -10.06 22.68
N ASN A 469 -3.34 -9.09 23.24
CA ASN A 469 -4.79 -9.00 23.10
C ASN A 469 -5.24 -7.54 23.18
N GLY A 470 -5.84 -7.02 22.12
CA GLY A 470 -6.22 -5.63 22.04
C GLY A 470 -6.71 -5.21 20.65
N LEU A 471 -7.11 -3.97 20.54
CA LEU A 471 -7.59 -3.36 19.30
C LEU A 471 -6.65 -2.24 18.86
N VAL A 472 -6.39 -2.17 17.57
CA VAL A 472 -5.70 -1.06 16.92
C VAL A 472 -6.76 -0.18 16.26
N LEU A 473 -6.96 1.02 16.80
CA LEU A 473 -8.02 1.95 16.43
C LEU A 473 -7.43 3.12 15.65
N GLY A 474 -7.77 3.25 14.36
CA GLY A 474 -7.36 4.36 13.52
C GLY A 474 -8.30 5.56 13.65
N TYR A 475 -7.75 6.78 13.68
CA TYR A 475 -8.54 8.02 13.71
C TYR A 475 -8.13 9.02 12.61
N GLY A 476 -7.15 8.67 11.77
CA GLY A 476 -6.60 9.61 10.80
C GLY A 476 -7.54 9.98 9.67
N ALA A 477 -8.28 9.02 9.13
CA ALA A 477 -9.04 9.17 7.90
C ALA A 477 -10.54 9.48 8.09
N TYR A 478 -10.98 9.81 9.33
CA TYR A 478 -12.41 9.86 9.64
C TYR A 478 -12.78 11.18 10.30
N GLU A 479 -14.00 11.66 10.01
CA GLU A 479 -14.55 12.80 10.69
C GLU A 479 -14.85 12.51 12.17
N SER A 480 -14.89 13.56 13.00
CA SER A 480 -15.13 13.42 14.44
C SER A 480 -16.43 12.67 14.76
N THR A 481 -17.48 12.92 13.99
CA THR A 481 -18.77 12.24 14.10
C THR A 481 -18.71 10.76 13.82
N ASP A 482 -17.90 10.35 12.83
CA ASP A 482 -17.73 8.95 12.49
C ASP A 482 -16.93 8.20 13.57
N ILE A 483 -15.93 8.88 14.15
CA ILE A 483 -15.16 8.35 15.28
C ILE A 483 -16.06 8.14 16.50
N GLU A 484 -16.92 9.13 16.84
CA GLU A 484 -17.85 9.02 17.95
C GLU A 484 -18.86 7.89 17.75
N ALA A 485 -19.48 7.81 16.58
CA ALA A 485 -20.43 6.74 16.24
C ALA A 485 -19.78 5.35 16.31
N ALA A 486 -18.56 5.21 15.79
CA ALA A 486 -17.83 3.94 15.83
C ALA A 486 -17.42 3.55 17.27
N VAL A 487 -17.07 4.51 18.11
CA VAL A 487 -16.82 4.25 19.54
C VAL A 487 -18.10 3.87 20.26
N ASP A 488 -19.26 4.43 19.91
CA ASP A 488 -20.54 4.02 20.47
C ASP A 488 -20.82 2.53 20.19
N GLU A 489 -20.58 2.07 18.97
CA GLU A 489 -20.71 0.66 18.59
C GLU A 489 -19.71 -0.23 19.35
N LEU A 490 -18.46 0.21 19.49
CA LEU A 490 -17.43 -0.49 20.24
C LEU A 490 -17.82 -0.64 21.72
N VAL A 491 -18.25 0.45 22.35
CA VAL A 491 -18.67 0.44 23.77
C VAL A 491 -19.91 -0.41 23.96
N ALA A 492 -20.91 -0.31 23.09
CA ALA A 492 -22.12 -1.13 23.16
C ALA A 492 -21.80 -2.64 23.04
N LEU A 493 -20.85 -3.01 22.17
CA LEU A 493 -20.37 -4.39 22.05
C LEU A 493 -19.71 -4.86 23.35
N LEU A 494 -18.79 -4.07 23.90
CA LEU A 494 -18.00 -4.44 25.09
C LEU A 494 -18.81 -4.37 26.38
N ALA A 495 -19.84 -3.53 26.47
CA ALA A 495 -20.74 -3.44 27.64
C ALA A 495 -21.86 -4.48 27.61
N GLY A 496 -22.28 -4.95 26.44
CA GLY A 496 -23.41 -5.88 26.26
C GLY A 496 -23.10 -7.33 26.65
N VAL A 497 -21.82 -7.69 26.83
CA VAL A 497 -21.40 -9.03 27.27
C VAL A 497 -21.08 -9.01 28.76
N ARG A 498 -21.92 -9.62 29.58
CA ARG A 498 -21.61 -9.85 31.00
C ARG A 498 -20.38 -10.76 31.09
N VAL A 499 -19.36 -10.32 31.83
CA VAL A 499 -18.18 -11.13 32.13
C VAL A 499 -18.68 -12.40 32.84
N GLY A 500 -18.66 -13.53 32.13
CA GLY A 500 -19.06 -14.83 32.70
C GLY A 500 -19.88 -15.78 31.80
N GLU A 501 -20.36 -15.32 30.64
CA GLU A 501 -21.00 -16.22 29.67
C GLU A 501 -20.02 -16.60 28.55
N PRO A 502 -19.84 -17.93 28.25
CA PRO A 502 -19.05 -18.34 27.12
C PRO A 502 -19.72 -17.90 25.82
N GLN A 503 -18.95 -17.27 24.92
CA GLN A 503 -19.45 -16.89 23.59
C GLN A 503 -19.88 -18.16 22.83
N PRO A 504 -21.01 -18.10 22.09
CA PRO A 504 -21.36 -19.17 21.18
C PRO A 504 -20.29 -19.32 20.09
N ALA A 505 -19.90 -20.56 19.81
CA ALA A 505 -18.86 -20.97 18.87
C ALA A 505 -19.19 -20.63 17.40
#